data_be2cfa82899c635849f6e706e0d4b96a
#
_entry.id   be2cfa82899c635849f6e706e0d4b96a
#
_cell.length_a   1.000
_cell.length_b   1.000
_cell.length_c   1.000
_cell.angle_alpha   90.00
_cell.angle_beta   90.00
_cell.angle_gamma   90.00
#
_symmetry.space_group_name_H-M   'P 1'
#
loop_
_entity.id
_entity.type
_entity.pdbx_description
1 polymer ?
#
loop_
_entity_poly.entity_id
_entity_poly.type
_entity_poly.pdbx_seq_one_letter_code
_entity_poly.pdbx_strand_id
1 'polypeptide(L)'
;MKTTIRIIYILICVLVLSSCGNDSECKSSIARQEQEIVEDHLVAYPGRTFNYKQKFNDQQATQLAVASRIGLKRPPKDRDDASKMHKQLVEIRSNANYVVDELTHSVPYLIPSAKHELDAIGEEWADILRRNELPHYRFIVTSVLRTQEDIKYLQRSGNINSVSQSCHCYGTTFDLAYMRYDKVTRTRDYMHEDNLRLVLGQVLLNHQRAGKIYVKYEGKQSCFHVTVRE
;
A
#
# COMPACT_ATOMS: atom_id res chain seq x y z
N MET A 1 -28.63 15.38 0.24
CA MET A 1 -29.38 15.03 -0.97
C MET A 1 -28.41 14.44 -1.96
N LYS A 2 -28.43 13.13 -2.10
CA LYS A 2 -27.58 12.37 -3.03
C LYS A 2 -28.33 12.29 -4.37
N THR A 3 -27.81 12.92 -5.41
CA THR A 3 -28.38 12.80 -6.76
C THR A 3 -27.66 11.65 -7.45
N THR A 4 -28.26 10.48 -7.41
CA THR A 4 -27.82 9.31 -8.17
C THR A 4 -28.39 9.46 -9.57
N ILE A 5 -27.55 9.80 -10.55
CA ILE A 5 -27.95 9.78 -11.96
C ILE A 5 -27.89 8.30 -12.42
N ARG A 6 -29.04 7.64 -12.41
CA ARG A 6 -29.23 6.37 -13.09
C ARG A 6 -29.54 6.67 -14.55
N ILE A 7 -28.61 6.41 -15.45
CA ILE A 7 -28.88 6.42 -16.89
C ILE A 7 -29.57 5.11 -17.22
N ILE A 8 -30.86 5.21 -17.47
CA ILE A 8 -31.69 4.10 -17.97
C ILE A 8 -31.52 4.08 -19.49
N TYR A 9 -30.84 3.08 -20.01
CA TYR A 9 -30.87 2.81 -21.44
C TYR A 9 -32.14 2.07 -21.79
N ILE A 10 -32.98 2.73 -22.59
CA ILE A 10 -34.20 2.15 -23.16
C ILE A 10 -33.79 1.24 -24.32
N LEU A 11 -34.14 -0.02 -24.18
CA LEU A 11 -34.00 -1.02 -25.22
C LEU A 11 -35.01 -0.71 -26.37
N ILE A 12 -34.54 -0.25 -27.50
CA ILE A 12 -35.36 -0.15 -28.72
C ILE A 12 -35.21 -1.47 -29.47
N CYS A 13 -36.18 -2.34 -29.30
CA CYS A 13 -36.35 -3.50 -30.19
C CYS A 13 -36.94 -3.02 -31.53
N VAL A 14 -36.12 -2.95 -32.55
CA VAL A 14 -36.60 -2.82 -33.91
C VAL A 14 -36.79 -4.24 -34.49
N LEU A 15 -38.02 -4.67 -34.59
CA LEU A 15 -38.45 -5.85 -35.37
C LEU A 15 -38.27 -5.52 -36.85
N VAL A 16 -37.27 -6.11 -37.48
CA VAL A 16 -37.21 -6.23 -38.94
C VAL A 16 -37.48 -7.66 -39.29
N LEU A 17 -38.72 -7.91 -39.73
CA LEU A 17 -39.09 -9.12 -40.46
C LEU A 17 -38.74 -8.90 -41.93
N SER A 18 -37.81 -9.67 -42.48
CA SER A 18 -38.03 -10.41 -43.72
C SER A 18 -36.74 -10.94 -44.36
N SER A 19 -36.89 -12.15 -44.82
CA SER A 19 -36.22 -12.79 -45.96
C SER A 19 -34.98 -13.65 -45.66
N CYS A 20 -35.19 -14.94 -45.97
CA CYS A 20 -34.25 -16.06 -45.98
C CYS A 20 -32.91 -15.76 -46.63
N GLY A 21 -31.83 -16.16 -45.92
CA GLY A 21 -30.50 -16.26 -46.47
C GLY A 21 -29.48 -16.57 -45.38
N ASN A 22 -29.00 -17.81 -45.37
CA ASN A 22 -27.86 -18.35 -44.62
C ASN A 22 -27.81 -18.18 -43.09
N ASP A 23 -28.30 -19.21 -42.39
CA ASP A 23 -28.27 -19.36 -40.93
C ASP A 23 -26.87 -19.31 -40.27
N SER A 24 -25.79 -19.44 -41.03
CA SER A 24 -24.42 -19.43 -40.51
C SER A 24 -23.85 -18.01 -40.33
N GLU A 25 -24.21 -17.05 -41.16
CA GLU A 25 -23.78 -15.66 -41.03
C GLU A 25 -24.56 -14.90 -39.95
N CYS A 26 -25.84 -15.23 -39.77
CA CYS A 26 -26.67 -14.63 -38.73
C CYS A 26 -26.20 -15.02 -37.30
N LYS A 27 -25.78 -16.29 -37.12
CA LYS A 27 -25.22 -16.73 -35.82
C LYS A 27 -23.86 -16.13 -35.51
N SER A 28 -23.02 -15.82 -36.51
CA SER A 28 -21.73 -15.17 -36.32
C SER A 28 -21.84 -13.67 -35.99
N SER A 29 -22.88 -13.00 -36.49
CA SER A 29 -23.15 -11.59 -36.19
C SER A 29 -23.78 -11.41 -34.81
N ILE A 30 -24.64 -12.31 -34.36
CA ILE A 30 -25.22 -12.29 -33.01
C ILE A 30 -24.13 -12.59 -31.95
N ALA A 31 -23.24 -13.54 -32.21
CA ALA A 31 -22.12 -13.83 -31.33
C ALA A 31 -21.06 -12.71 -31.27
N ARG A 32 -21.02 -11.77 -32.22
CA ARG A 32 -20.16 -10.58 -32.20
C ARG A 32 -20.78 -9.39 -31.49
N GLN A 33 -22.09 -9.36 -31.26
CA GLN A 33 -22.76 -8.23 -30.58
C GLN A 33 -22.84 -8.36 -29.07
N GLU A 34 -22.44 -9.50 -28.49
CA GLU A 34 -22.41 -9.71 -27.04
C GLU A 34 -21.01 -9.67 -26.43
N GLN A 35 -20.01 -9.10 -27.08
CA GLN A 35 -18.88 -8.54 -26.36
C GLN A 35 -19.31 -7.17 -25.86
N GLU A 36 -20.11 -7.17 -24.80
CA GLU A 36 -20.34 -6.02 -23.97
C GLU A 36 -18.95 -5.46 -23.58
N ILE A 37 -18.59 -4.30 -24.14
CA ILE A 37 -17.42 -3.56 -23.72
C ILE A 37 -17.74 -3.09 -22.29
N VAL A 38 -17.44 -3.95 -21.36
CA VAL A 38 -17.61 -3.62 -19.95
C VAL A 38 -16.43 -2.74 -19.60
N GLU A 39 -16.64 -1.44 -19.65
CA GLU A 39 -15.66 -0.43 -19.29
C GLU A 39 -15.27 -0.58 -17.81
N ASP A 40 -13.98 -0.44 -17.54
CA ASP A 40 -13.50 -0.36 -16.17
C ASP A 40 -13.98 0.94 -15.51
N HIS A 41 -14.59 0.86 -14.35
CA HIS A 41 -15.10 2.02 -13.62
C HIS A 41 -14.04 2.59 -12.69
N LEU A 42 -13.58 3.81 -13.01
CA LEU A 42 -12.71 4.57 -12.10
C LEU A 42 -13.52 5.11 -10.92
N VAL A 43 -13.15 4.70 -9.72
CA VAL A 43 -13.76 5.16 -8.47
C VAL A 43 -12.80 6.09 -7.73
N ALA A 44 -13.32 7.23 -7.26
CA ALA A 44 -12.52 8.22 -6.53
C ALA A 44 -12.82 8.20 -5.03
N TYR A 45 -11.77 8.37 -4.22
CA TYR A 45 -11.90 8.58 -2.79
C TYR A 45 -12.35 10.03 -2.50
N PRO A 46 -13.39 10.24 -1.68
CA PRO A 46 -13.93 11.59 -1.41
C PRO A 46 -13.08 12.40 -0.40
N GLY A 47 -11.90 11.92 -0.07
CA GLY A 47 -10.98 12.59 0.86
C GLY A 47 -10.41 13.89 0.32
N ARG A 48 -9.93 14.76 1.23
CA ARG A 48 -9.27 16.01 0.87
C ARG A 48 -7.80 15.78 0.60
N THR A 49 -7.31 16.30 -0.53
CA THR A 49 -5.86 16.32 -0.82
C THR A 49 -5.10 17.16 0.19
N PHE A 50 -3.85 16.80 0.45
CA PHE A 50 -2.95 17.59 1.29
C PHE A 50 -1.50 17.51 0.76
N ASN A 51 -0.70 18.46 1.17
CA ASN A 51 0.72 18.47 0.80
C ASN A 51 1.49 17.44 1.65
N TYR A 52 1.82 16.30 1.05
CA TYR A 52 2.55 15.21 1.70
C TYR A 52 3.90 15.66 2.27
N LYS A 53 4.68 16.46 1.51
CA LYS A 53 5.99 16.98 1.96
C LYS A 53 5.88 17.88 3.20
N GLN A 54 4.78 18.59 3.34
CA GLN A 54 4.53 19.45 4.49
C GLN A 54 4.05 18.65 5.70
N LYS A 55 3.18 17.65 5.48
CA LYS A 55 2.56 16.85 6.56
C LYS A 55 3.48 15.76 7.07
N PHE A 56 4.22 15.12 6.17
CA PHE A 56 5.11 14.01 6.46
C PHE A 56 6.56 14.42 6.27
N ASN A 57 7.06 15.19 7.22
CA ASN A 57 8.38 15.82 7.16
C ASN A 57 9.15 15.59 8.49
N ASP A 58 8.81 14.52 9.21
CA ASP A 58 9.46 14.17 10.46
C ASP A 58 10.97 13.96 10.25
N GLN A 59 11.76 14.62 11.09
CA GLN A 59 13.21 14.65 10.93
C GLN A 59 13.86 13.30 11.18
N GLN A 60 14.78 12.93 10.33
CA GLN A 60 15.51 11.66 10.43
C GLN A 60 16.20 11.48 11.80
N ALA A 61 16.78 12.55 12.35
CA ALA A 61 17.44 12.50 13.64
C ALA A 61 16.47 12.18 14.79
N THR A 62 15.24 12.73 14.74
CA THR A 62 14.20 12.45 15.72
C THR A 62 13.73 11.00 15.62
N GLN A 63 13.52 10.51 14.42
CA GLN A 63 13.13 9.11 14.17
C GLN A 63 14.22 8.16 14.67
N LEU A 64 15.49 8.43 14.36
CA LEU A 64 16.63 7.62 14.80
C LEU A 64 16.77 7.59 16.31
N ALA A 65 16.60 8.73 16.99
CA ALA A 65 16.65 8.80 18.44
C ALA A 65 15.58 7.93 19.11
N VAL A 66 14.36 7.93 18.57
CA VAL A 66 13.30 7.06 19.07
C VAL A 66 13.55 5.60 18.70
N ALA A 67 13.90 5.30 17.46
CA ALA A 67 14.20 3.94 17.01
C ALA A 67 15.28 3.27 17.88
N SER A 68 16.36 3.97 18.16
CA SER A 68 17.46 3.45 19.01
C SER A 68 17.06 3.28 20.48
N ARG A 69 16.10 4.08 20.98
CA ARG A 69 15.61 4.01 22.36
C ARG A 69 14.68 2.82 22.59
N ILE A 70 13.70 2.61 21.69
CA ILE A 70 12.65 1.59 21.88
C ILE A 70 12.92 0.27 21.15
N GLY A 71 13.76 0.30 20.11
CA GLY A 71 14.05 -0.84 19.25
C GLY A 71 15.13 -1.76 19.79
N LEU A 72 15.67 -2.56 18.90
CA LEU A 72 16.77 -3.48 19.18
C LEU A 72 17.99 -2.76 19.73
N LYS A 73 18.63 -3.33 20.74
CA LYS A 73 19.88 -2.75 21.32
C LYS A 73 21.07 -2.84 20.37
N ARG A 74 21.03 -3.77 19.43
CA ARG A 74 21.96 -3.88 18.31
C ARG A 74 21.24 -4.32 17.05
N PRO A 75 21.60 -3.83 15.86
CA PRO A 75 21.11 -4.39 14.62
C PRO A 75 21.61 -5.84 14.44
N PRO A 76 20.83 -6.72 13.81
CA PRO A 76 21.31 -8.06 13.42
C PRO A 76 22.52 -7.94 12.50
N LYS A 77 23.45 -8.90 12.59
CA LYS A 77 24.62 -8.95 11.70
C LYS A 77 24.21 -9.23 10.25
N ASP A 78 23.39 -10.27 10.11
CA ASP A 78 22.89 -10.83 8.86
C ASP A 78 21.47 -11.41 9.03
N ARG A 79 20.94 -12.06 7.99
CA ARG A 79 19.60 -12.67 7.99
C ARG A 79 19.49 -13.82 9.01
N ASP A 80 20.54 -14.60 9.18
CA ASP A 80 20.57 -15.72 10.13
C ASP A 80 20.55 -15.22 11.60
N ASP A 81 21.30 -14.17 11.91
CA ASP A 81 21.25 -13.52 13.24
C ASP A 81 19.85 -12.93 13.51
N ALA A 82 19.22 -12.29 12.52
CA ALA A 82 17.86 -11.75 12.65
C ALA A 82 16.84 -12.87 12.98
N SER A 83 16.90 -14.00 12.30
CA SER A 83 16.01 -15.15 12.52
C SER A 83 16.11 -15.75 13.93
N LYS A 84 17.27 -15.63 14.55
CA LYS A 84 17.52 -16.10 15.94
C LYS A 84 17.03 -15.14 17.01
N MET A 85 16.64 -13.91 16.64
CA MET A 85 16.19 -12.88 17.59
C MET A 85 14.67 -12.96 17.89
N HIS A 86 14.04 -14.12 17.76
CA HIS A 86 12.60 -14.36 17.92
C HIS A 86 11.99 -13.91 19.26
N LYS A 87 12.80 -13.69 20.29
CA LYS A 87 12.34 -13.11 21.58
C LYS A 87 12.11 -11.58 21.51
N GLN A 88 12.67 -10.91 20.51
CA GLN A 88 12.63 -9.46 20.33
C GLN A 88 11.94 -9.05 19.04
N LEU A 89 11.85 -9.97 18.09
CA LEU A 89 11.35 -9.73 16.74
C LEU A 89 10.18 -10.64 16.42
N VAL A 90 9.20 -10.09 15.69
CA VAL A 90 8.08 -10.83 15.11
C VAL A 90 8.21 -10.79 13.60
N GLU A 91 8.08 -11.95 12.97
CA GLU A 91 8.04 -12.02 11.51
C GLU A 91 6.74 -11.39 10.98
N ILE A 92 6.85 -10.55 9.95
CA ILE A 92 5.71 -10.02 9.21
C ILE A 92 5.51 -10.82 7.93
N ARG A 93 4.25 -11.05 7.57
CA ARG A 93 3.83 -11.73 6.34
C ARG A 93 2.68 -10.98 5.71
N SER A 94 2.53 -11.12 4.40
CA SER A 94 1.36 -10.61 3.69
C SER A 94 0.07 -11.14 4.32
N ASN A 95 -0.93 -10.28 4.41
CA ASN A 95 -2.23 -10.60 5.00
C ASN A 95 -3.37 -9.97 4.18
N ALA A 96 -4.56 -9.85 4.76
CA ALA A 96 -5.72 -9.27 4.08
C ALA A 96 -5.56 -7.77 3.79
N ASN A 97 -4.71 -7.05 4.52
CA ASN A 97 -4.63 -5.58 4.50
C ASN A 97 -3.37 -5.06 3.81
N TYR A 98 -2.28 -5.83 3.81
CA TYR A 98 -1.03 -5.45 3.15
C TYR A 98 -0.29 -6.65 2.56
N VAL A 99 0.56 -6.35 1.59
CA VAL A 99 1.53 -7.27 0.99
C VAL A 99 2.92 -6.90 1.48
N VAL A 100 3.70 -7.88 1.90
CA VAL A 100 5.15 -7.74 2.09
C VAL A 100 5.82 -8.07 0.77
N ASP A 101 6.50 -7.10 0.18
CA ASP A 101 7.20 -7.22 -1.09
C ASP A 101 8.41 -8.17 -0.99
N GLU A 102 9.04 -8.51 -2.10
CA GLU A 102 10.33 -9.17 -2.10
C GLU A 102 11.38 -8.25 -1.44
N LEU A 103 11.87 -8.64 -0.27
CA LEU A 103 12.78 -7.84 0.54
C LEU A 103 14.23 -8.16 0.19
N THR A 104 14.79 -7.46 -0.80
CA THR A 104 16.17 -7.68 -1.26
C THR A 104 17.23 -7.14 -0.30
N HIS A 105 16.92 -6.03 0.41
CA HIS A 105 17.84 -5.30 1.30
C HIS A 105 17.24 -5.03 2.69
N SER A 106 16.37 -5.91 3.13
CA SER A 106 15.81 -5.96 4.48
C SER A 106 15.28 -7.36 4.77
N VAL A 107 14.93 -7.64 6.01
CA VAL A 107 14.37 -8.94 6.44
C VAL A 107 13.01 -8.72 7.07
N PRO A 108 12.04 -9.65 6.92
CA PRO A 108 10.63 -9.45 7.26
C PRO A 108 10.37 -9.51 8.77
N TYR A 109 11.08 -8.69 9.55
CA TYR A 109 10.95 -8.67 11.00
C TYR A 109 10.74 -7.26 11.52
N LEU A 110 9.91 -7.13 12.55
CA LEU A 110 9.69 -5.91 13.34
C LEU A 110 9.70 -6.27 14.83
N ILE A 111 9.94 -5.29 15.69
CA ILE A 111 9.63 -5.44 17.11
C ILE A 111 8.11 -5.56 17.30
N PRO A 112 7.63 -6.18 18.39
CA PRO A 112 6.18 -6.42 18.59
C PRO A 112 5.32 -5.15 18.45
N SER A 113 5.74 -4.01 19.02
CA SER A 113 4.96 -2.77 18.94
C SER A 113 4.90 -2.22 17.50
N ALA A 114 5.98 -2.33 16.73
CA ALA A 114 5.98 -1.90 15.34
C ALA A 114 5.11 -2.79 14.44
N LYS A 115 5.11 -4.11 14.71
CA LYS A 115 4.21 -5.05 14.03
C LYS A 115 2.73 -4.74 14.37
N HIS A 116 2.42 -4.47 15.63
CA HIS A 116 1.08 -4.09 16.07
C HIS A 116 0.60 -2.80 15.37
N GLU A 117 1.46 -1.80 15.29
CA GLU A 117 1.13 -0.53 14.63
C GLU A 117 0.96 -0.68 13.12
N LEU A 118 1.78 -1.51 12.45
CA LEU A 118 1.60 -1.85 11.03
C LEU A 118 0.25 -2.53 10.78
N ASP A 119 -0.18 -3.44 11.67
CA ASP A 119 -1.49 -4.08 11.58
C ASP A 119 -2.63 -3.07 11.79
N ALA A 120 -2.52 -2.20 12.78
CA ALA A 120 -3.52 -1.16 13.05
C ALA A 120 -3.68 -0.18 11.86
N ILE A 121 -2.57 0.20 11.20
CA ILE A 121 -2.60 0.95 9.95
C ILE A 121 -3.34 0.15 8.87
N GLY A 122 -3.09 -1.15 8.78
CA GLY A 122 -3.76 -2.03 7.82
C GLY A 122 -5.26 -2.17 8.06
N GLU A 123 -5.67 -2.25 9.31
CA GLU A 123 -7.07 -2.32 9.71
C GLU A 123 -7.81 -1.01 9.41
N GLU A 124 -7.23 0.14 9.74
CA GLU A 124 -7.82 1.45 9.42
C GLU A 124 -7.91 1.68 7.91
N TRP A 125 -6.87 1.26 7.15
CA TRP A 125 -6.87 1.29 5.69
C TRP A 125 -8.07 0.51 5.12
N ALA A 126 -8.23 -0.75 5.50
CA ALA A 126 -9.33 -1.61 5.04
C ALA A 126 -10.69 -1.04 5.44
N ASP A 127 -10.77 -0.46 6.64
CA ASP A 127 -11.98 0.15 7.19
C ASP A 127 -12.41 1.40 6.40
N ILE A 128 -11.48 2.26 6.01
CA ILE A 128 -11.77 3.44 5.18
C ILE A 128 -12.26 3.01 3.80
N LEU A 129 -11.61 2.04 3.16
CA LEU A 129 -12.05 1.52 1.87
C LEU A 129 -13.47 0.97 1.96
N ARG A 130 -13.76 0.12 2.95
CA ARG A 130 -15.07 -0.50 3.16
C ARG A 130 -16.18 0.52 3.46
N ARG A 131 -15.93 1.51 4.34
CA ARG A 131 -16.94 2.53 4.71
C ARG A 131 -17.28 3.47 3.56
N ASN A 132 -16.39 3.63 2.60
CA ASN A 132 -16.61 4.44 1.42
C ASN A 132 -17.05 3.63 0.20
N GLU A 133 -17.36 2.33 0.38
CA GLU A 133 -17.78 1.42 -0.69
C GLU A 133 -16.75 1.36 -1.85
N LEU A 134 -15.45 1.49 -1.50
CA LEU A 134 -14.34 1.47 -2.45
C LEU A 134 -13.85 0.04 -2.67
N PRO A 135 -13.27 -0.25 -3.86
CA PRO A 135 -12.64 -1.54 -4.10
C PRO A 135 -11.57 -1.86 -3.08
N HIS A 136 -11.46 -3.13 -2.68
CA HIS A 136 -10.46 -3.56 -1.71
C HIS A 136 -9.08 -3.66 -2.35
N TYR A 137 -8.15 -2.91 -1.80
CA TYR A 137 -6.73 -2.94 -2.11
C TYR A 137 -5.91 -3.25 -0.86
N ARG A 138 -4.72 -3.83 -1.06
CA ARG A 138 -3.68 -3.94 -0.03
C ARG A 138 -2.58 -2.95 -0.35
N PHE A 139 -2.06 -2.23 0.64
CA PHE A 139 -0.84 -1.46 0.45
C PHE A 139 0.39 -2.39 0.51
N ILE A 140 1.55 -1.91 0.05
CA ILE A 140 2.76 -2.73 -0.10
C ILE A 140 3.84 -2.23 0.85
N VAL A 141 4.34 -3.13 1.70
CA VAL A 141 5.50 -2.93 2.58
C VAL A 141 6.76 -3.26 1.80
N THR A 142 7.63 -2.28 1.56
CA THR A 142 8.78 -2.40 0.66
C THR A 142 10.12 -2.51 1.38
N SER A 143 10.19 -2.14 2.64
CA SER A 143 11.41 -2.28 3.46
C SER A 143 11.02 -2.37 4.93
N VAL A 144 11.79 -3.13 5.70
CA VAL A 144 11.60 -3.34 7.14
C VAL A 144 12.94 -3.37 7.87
N LEU A 145 13.22 -4.40 8.68
CA LEU A 145 14.46 -4.52 9.41
C LEU A 145 15.65 -4.68 8.46
N ARG A 146 16.65 -3.83 8.58
CA ARG A 146 17.94 -3.95 7.87
C ARG A 146 19.01 -4.53 8.77
N THR A 147 19.74 -5.50 8.24
CA THR A 147 20.92 -6.06 8.89
C THR A 147 22.15 -5.18 8.65
N GLN A 148 23.23 -5.43 9.39
CA GLN A 148 24.51 -4.76 9.14
C GLN A 148 25.05 -5.10 7.74
N GLU A 149 24.79 -6.31 7.25
CA GLU A 149 25.16 -6.74 5.91
C GLU A 149 24.39 -5.94 4.83
N ASP A 150 23.06 -5.78 4.98
CA ASP A 150 22.24 -4.97 4.09
C ASP A 150 22.75 -3.53 4.00
N ILE A 151 23.09 -2.91 5.15
CA ILE A 151 23.64 -1.55 5.19
C ILE A 151 24.99 -1.47 4.45
N LYS A 152 25.90 -2.42 4.68
CA LYS A 152 27.20 -2.46 3.98
C LYS A 152 27.01 -2.63 2.47
N TYR A 153 26.06 -3.47 2.06
CA TYR A 153 25.74 -3.64 0.64
C TYR A 153 25.22 -2.34 0.02
N LEU A 154 24.24 -1.71 0.63
CA LEU A 154 23.67 -0.45 0.16
C LEU A 154 24.71 0.68 0.08
N GLN A 155 25.62 0.76 1.04
CA GLN A 155 26.74 1.74 1.01
C GLN A 155 27.68 1.49 -0.19
N ARG A 156 28.04 0.24 -0.44
CA ARG A 156 28.92 -0.14 -1.57
C ARG A 156 28.27 0.10 -2.92
N SER A 157 26.94 -0.05 -3.02
CA SER A 157 26.18 0.21 -4.25
C SER A 157 25.95 1.70 -4.54
N GLY A 158 26.54 2.59 -3.74
CA GLY A 158 26.42 4.05 -3.93
C GLY A 158 25.06 4.63 -3.53
N ASN A 159 24.28 3.91 -2.75
CA ASN A 159 23.03 4.43 -2.21
C ASN A 159 23.32 5.49 -1.12
N ILE A 160 23.29 6.77 -1.52
CA ILE A 160 23.61 7.94 -0.69
C ILE A 160 22.71 8.04 0.56
N ASN A 161 21.53 7.40 0.52
CA ASN A 161 20.60 7.37 1.65
C ASN A 161 20.92 6.26 2.66
N SER A 162 21.91 5.42 2.38
CA SER A 162 22.39 4.39 3.29
C SER A 162 23.40 4.96 4.27
N VAL A 163 22.88 5.58 5.32
CA VAL A 163 23.72 6.03 6.45
C VAL A 163 24.07 4.86 7.37
N SER A 164 25.21 4.96 8.04
CA SER A 164 25.71 3.93 8.98
C SER A 164 24.73 3.64 10.13
N GLN A 165 23.81 4.57 10.41
CA GLN A 165 22.76 4.43 11.41
C GLN A 165 21.40 4.70 10.75
N SER A 166 20.75 3.63 10.31
CA SER A 166 19.39 3.68 9.76
C SER A 166 18.35 3.30 10.82
N CYS A 167 17.21 3.98 10.86
CA CYS A 167 16.07 3.61 11.71
C CYS A 167 15.64 2.17 11.50
N HIS A 168 15.75 1.66 10.28
CA HIS A 168 15.46 0.26 9.93
C HIS A 168 16.31 -0.77 10.70
N CYS A 169 17.48 -0.39 11.19
CA CYS A 169 18.34 -1.30 11.94
C CYS A 169 17.78 -1.70 13.31
N TYR A 170 16.78 -1.02 13.79
CA TYR A 170 16.21 -1.20 15.12
C TYR A 170 14.89 -1.95 15.17
N GLY A 171 14.35 -2.35 14.01
CA GLY A 171 13.08 -3.09 13.90
C GLY A 171 11.83 -2.27 14.21
N THR A 172 11.94 -0.95 14.25
CA THR A 172 10.88 0.00 14.57
C THR A 172 10.30 0.67 13.35
N THR A 173 10.85 0.40 12.17
CA THR A 173 10.64 1.21 10.96
C THR A 173 10.30 0.34 9.78
N PHE A 174 9.35 0.82 8.97
CA PHE A 174 8.93 0.18 7.73
C PHE A 174 8.61 1.23 6.66
N ASP A 175 8.81 0.88 5.40
CA ASP A 175 8.50 1.71 4.25
C ASP A 175 7.25 1.20 3.55
N LEU A 176 6.32 2.09 3.21
CA LEU A 176 5.08 1.80 2.51
C LEU A 176 5.09 2.46 1.14
N ALA A 177 4.96 1.67 0.07
CA ALA A 177 4.83 2.21 -1.28
C ALA A 177 3.58 3.07 -1.40
N TYR A 178 3.68 4.19 -2.15
CA TYR A 178 2.52 5.05 -2.43
C TYR A 178 2.20 5.18 -3.93
N MET A 179 2.94 4.46 -4.79
CA MET A 179 2.72 4.43 -6.24
C MET A 179 2.29 3.05 -6.74
N ARG A 180 2.17 2.06 -5.87
CA ARG A 180 1.75 0.69 -6.19
C ARG A 180 0.91 0.12 -5.08
N TYR A 181 -0.13 -0.60 -5.47
CA TYR A 181 -1.08 -1.25 -4.57
C TYR A 181 -1.51 -2.58 -5.18
N ASP A 182 -1.92 -3.51 -4.36
CA ASP A 182 -2.40 -4.81 -4.79
C ASP A 182 -3.94 -4.84 -4.70
N LYS A 183 -4.60 -4.98 -5.84
CA LYS A 183 -6.06 -5.03 -5.92
C LYS A 183 -6.56 -6.44 -5.59
N VAL A 184 -7.36 -6.56 -4.55
CA VAL A 184 -7.95 -7.83 -4.09
C VAL A 184 -9.31 -8.07 -4.73
N THR A 185 -10.14 -7.04 -4.85
CA THR A 185 -11.48 -7.12 -5.41
C THR A 185 -11.41 -7.43 -6.90
N ARG A 186 -12.16 -8.47 -7.33
CA ARG A 186 -12.24 -8.88 -8.74
C ARG A 186 -13.26 -8.12 -9.57
N THR A 187 -13.85 -7.05 -9.01
CA THR A 187 -14.74 -6.15 -9.73
C THR A 187 -13.95 -5.32 -10.75
N ARG A 188 -14.66 -4.73 -11.71
CA ARG A 188 -14.09 -3.80 -12.69
C ARG A 188 -13.84 -2.41 -12.13
N ASP A 189 -14.44 -2.10 -11.00
CA ASP A 189 -14.16 -0.85 -10.29
C ASP A 189 -12.69 -0.80 -9.88
N TYR A 190 -12.02 0.28 -10.20
CA TYR A 190 -10.63 0.49 -9.81
C TYR A 190 -10.41 1.92 -9.30
N MET A 191 -9.35 2.11 -8.54
CA MET A 191 -8.92 3.41 -8.04
C MET A 191 -7.57 3.77 -8.67
N HIS A 192 -7.43 5.04 -9.05
CA HIS A 192 -6.13 5.58 -9.43
C HIS A 192 -5.18 5.62 -8.22
N GLU A 193 -3.87 5.43 -8.43
CA GLU A 193 -2.86 5.42 -7.36
C GLU A 193 -2.89 6.70 -6.52
N ASP A 194 -3.23 7.85 -7.09
CA ASP A 194 -3.35 9.11 -6.37
C ASP A 194 -4.48 9.07 -5.31
N ASN A 195 -5.59 8.41 -5.61
CA ASN A 195 -6.68 8.22 -4.65
C ASN A 195 -6.28 7.22 -3.55
N LEU A 196 -5.61 6.13 -3.92
CA LEU A 196 -5.08 5.16 -2.96
C LEU A 196 -4.02 5.79 -2.06
N ARG A 197 -3.11 6.59 -2.64
CA ARG A 197 -2.15 7.39 -1.85
C ARG A 197 -2.83 8.35 -0.90
N LEU A 198 -3.95 8.95 -1.31
CA LEU A 198 -4.72 9.86 -0.45
C LEU A 198 -5.33 9.10 0.74
N VAL A 199 -5.90 7.93 0.52
CA VAL A 199 -6.41 7.07 1.61
C VAL A 199 -5.28 6.70 2.57
N LEU A 200 -4.14 6.18 2.06
CA LEU A 200 -2.99 5.80 2.89
C LEU A 200 -2.44 7.00 3.66
N GLY A 201 -2.33 8.15 2.99
CA GLY A 201 -1.91 9.39 3.62
C GLY A 201 -2.85 9.83 4.75
N GLN A 202 -4.16 9.66 4.58
CA GLN A 202 -5.13 9.98 5.65
C GLN A 202 -4.96 9.06 6.86
N VAL A 203 -4.79 7.76 6.65
CA VAL A 203 -4.50 6.79 7.72
C VAL A 203 -3.24 7.18 8.47
N LEU A 204 -2.13 7.36 7.75
CA LEU A 204 -0.85 7.73 8.36
C LEU A 204 -0.93 9.06 9.13
N LEU A 205 -1.71 10.03 8.63
CA LEU A 205 -1.91 11.30 9.33
C LEU A 205 -2.70 11.11 10.65
N ASN A 206 -3.66 10.19 10.69
CA ASN A 206 -4.40 9.88 11.90
C ASN A 206 -3.48 9.28 12.97
N HIS A 207 -2.68 8.27 12.61
CA HIS A 207 -1.70 7.64 13.50
C HIS A 207 -0.59 8.61 13.94
N GLN A 208 -0.10 9.50 13.04
CA GLN A 208 0.87 10.53 13.39
C GLN A 208 0.30 11.53 14.41
N ARG A 209 -0.95 11.99 14.21
CA ARG A 209 -1.65 12.90 15.13
C ARG A 209 -1.96 12.25 16.47
N ALA A 210 -2.23 10.94 16.48
CA ALA A 210 -2.39 10.16 17.71
C ALA A 210 -1.08 9.94 18.47
N GLY A 211 0.06 10.41 17.92
CA GLY A 211 1.37 10.27 18.56
C GLY A 211 1.99 8.89 18.43
N LYS A 212 1.43 8.01 17.60
CA LYS A 212 1.86 6.61 17.43
C LYS A 212 3.09 6.45 16.56
N ILE A 213 3.21 7.29 15.50
CA ILE A 213 4.25 7.19 14.49
C ILE A 213 4.86 8.54 14.15
N TYR A 214 6.07 8.50 13.61
CA TYR A 214 6.65 9.52 12.76
C TYR A 214 6.54 9.09 11.31
N VAL A 215 6.33 10.04 10.40
CA VAL A 215 6.23 9.77 8.96
C VAL A 215 7.07 10.75 8.17
N LYS A 216 7.83 10.23 7.21
CA LYS A 216 8.54 11.04 6.23
C LYS A 216 8.13 10.62 4.81
N TYR A 217 7.75 11.61 4.00
CA TYR A 217 7.48 11.41 2.58
C TYR A 217 8.77 11.38 1.78
N GLU A 218 9.13 10.23 1.24
CA GLU A 218 10.37 10.04 0.48
C GLU A 218 10.09 9.99 -1.04
N GLY A 219 10.08 11.18 -1.66
CA GLY A 219 9.72 11.34 -3.08
C GLY A 219 10.63 10.58 -4.05
N LYS A 220 11.93 10.42 -3.75
CA LYS A 220 12.87 9.69 -4.59
C LYS A 220 12.68 8.17 -4.53
N GLN A 221 12.20 7.66 -3.40
CA GLN A 221 11.99 6.22 -3.16
C GLN A 221 10.53 5.82 -3.35
N SER A 222 9.64 6.78 -3.60
CA SER A 222 8.19 6.58 -3.76
C SER A 222 7.56 5.83 -2.61
N CYS A 223 7.99 6.13 -1.37
CA CYS A 223 7.47 5.51 -0.15
C CYS A 223 7.19 6.52 0.97
N PHE A 224 6.33 6.12 1.89
CA PHE A 224 6.23 6.70 3.22
C PHE A 224 7.15 5.91 4.16
N HIS A 225 8.15 6.59 4.72
CA HIS A 225 9.04 6.04 5.73
C HIS A 225 8.41 6.26 7.12
N VAL A 226 8.05 5.18 7.78
CA VAL A 226 7.27 5.17 9.02
C VAL A 226 8.09 4.58 10.15
N THR A 227 8.24 5.33 11.26
CA THR A 227 8.90 4.87 12.49
C THR A 227 7.93 4.95 13.67
N VAL A 228 7.73 3.84 14.38
CA VAL A 228 6.88 3.84 15.58
C VAL A 228 7.53 4.58 16.73
N ARG A 229 6.71 5.12 17.64
CA ARG A 229 7.17 6.00 18.73
C ARG A 229 7.18 5.32 20.10
N GLU A 230 6.49 4.20 20.25
CA GLU A 230 6.34 3.44 21.51
C GLU A 230 6.19 1.93 21.27
#